data_7ab084851e18ea19cbd2e49f1cd24ed8
#
_entry.id   7ab084851e18ea19cbd2e49f1cd24ed8
#
_cell.length_a   1.000
_cell.length_b   1.000
_cell.length_c   1.000
_cell.angle_alpha   90.00
_cell.angle_beta   90.00
_cell.angle_gamma   90.00
#
_symmetry.space_group_name_H-M   'P 1'
#
loop_
_entity.id
_entity.type
_entity.pdbx_description
1 polymer ?
#
loop_
_entity_poly.entity_id
_entity_poly.type
_entity_poly.pdbx_seq_one_letter_code
_entity_poly.pdbx_strand_id
1 'polypeptide(L)'
;MLKTINEVSLARDLVKCQSVTPKDDGAINVVAKNLKKLGFKCQVMEFQEKGTAKIKNLYAKIGKSSPNFCFAGHTDVVPVGDLKSWTVNPFGGL
;
A
#
# COMPACT_ATOMS: atom_id res chain seq x y z
N MET A 1 -21.91 -7.06 -11.55
CA MET A 1 -21.17 -8.10 -10.81
C MET A 1 -20.01 -7.50 -10.06
N LEU A 2 -19.93 -7.74 -8.78
CA LEU A 2 -18.81 -7.26 -7.97
C LEU A 2 -17.53 -8.04 -8.30
N LYS A 3 -16.46 -7.32 -8.58
CA LYS A 3 -15.14 -7.94 -8.72
C LYS A 3 -14.59 -8.25 -7.34
N THR A 4 -13.90 -9.36 -7.22
CA THR A 4 -13.23 -9.74 -5.99
C THR A 4 -11.72 -9.64 -6.18
N ILE A 5 -11.02 -9.51 -5.07
CA ILE A 5 -9.56 -9.56 -5.04
C ILE A 5 -9.13 -10.76 -4.20
N ASN A 6 -7.93 -11.26 -4.46
CA ASN A 6 -7.34 -12.31 -3.65
C ASN A 6 -6.43 -11.66 -2.61
N GLU A 7 -6.79 -11.80 -1.34
CA GLU A 7 -6.07 -11.14 -0.25
C GLU A 7 -4.62 -11.64 -0.14
N VAL A 8 -4.40 -12.93 -0.38
CA VAL A 8 -3.06 -13.52 -0.31
C VAL A 8 -2.18 -12.97 -1.43
N SER A 9 -2.70 -12.90 -2.67
CA SER A 9 -1.98 -12.31 -3.80
C SER A 9 -1.67 -10.85 -3.54
N LEU A 10 -2.64 -10.09 -3.02
CA LEU A 10 -2.44 -8.68 -2.68
C LEU A 10 -1.34 -8.51 -1.62
N ALA A 11 -1.39 -9.32 -0.57
CA ALA A 11 -0.37 -9.28 0.48
C ALA A 11 1.02 -9.58 -0.07
N ARG A 12 1.13 -10.59 -0.95
CA ARG A 12 2.40 -10.93 -1.60
C ARG A 12 2.92 -9.80 -2.47
N ASP A 13 2.05 -9.17 -3.24
CA ASP A 13 2.42 -8.05 -4.10
C ASP A 13 2.94 -6.87 -3.28
N LEU A 14 2.31 -6.60 -2.14
CA LEU A 14 2.75 -5.55 -1.22
C LEU A 14 4.11 -5.89 -0.58
N VAL A 15 4.30 -7.14 -0.17
CA VAL A 15 5.59 -7.59 0.41
C VAL A 15 6.73 -7.43 -0.60
N LYS A 16 6.47 -7.65 -1.90
CA LYS A 16 7.48 -7.47 -2.95
C LYS A 16 7.90 -6.02 -3.15
N CYS A 17 7.10 -5.07 -2.73
CA CYS A 17 7.48 -3.65 -2.76
C CYS A 17 8.48 -3.39 -1.64
N GLN A 18 9.64 -2.88 -1.99
CA GLN A 18 10.67 -2.53 -1.00
C GLN A 18 10.39 -1.15 -0.42
N SER A 19 9.24 -1.03 0.22
CA SER A 19 8.70 0.24 0.71
C SER A 19 9.27 0.62 2.08
N VAL A 20 10.56 0.46 2.26
CA VAL A 20 11.25 0.89 3.48
C VAL A 20 11.17 2.40 3.57
N THR A 21 10.53 2.90 4.64
CA THR A 21 10.25 4.33 4.80
C THR A 21 11.50 5.18 4.55
N PRO A 22 11.42 6.29 3.82
CA PRO A 22 10.22 6.94 3.24
C PRO A 22 9.88 6.48 1.81
N LYS A 23 10.49 5.42 1.32
CA LYS A 23 10.25 4.91 -0.04
C LYS A 23 8.86 4.28 -0.15
N ASP A 24 8.20 4.53 -1.28
CA ASP A 24 6.94 3.88 -1.62
C ASP A 24 7.14 2.60 -2.43
N ASP A 25 8.07 2.61 -3.33
CA ASP A 25 8.41 1.48 -4.23
C ASP A 25 7.19 0.84 -4.89
N GLY A 26 6.20 1.64 -5.24
CA GLY A 26 4.99 1.18 -5.92
C GLY A 26 3.89 0.63 -5.02
N ALA A 27 4.09 0.59 -3.69
CA ALA A 27 3.10 0.00 -2.78
C ALA A 27 1.75 0.72 -2.84
N ILE A 28 1.74 2.05 -2.86
CA ILE A 28 0.49 2.83 -2.98
C ILE A 28 -0.24 2.49 -4.28
N ASN A 29 0.47 2.34 -5.38
CA ASN A 29 -0.14 1.97 -6.67
C ASN A 29 -0.74 0.56 -6.64
N VAL A 30 -0.11 -0.38 -5.95
CA VAL A 30 -0.66 -1.73 -5.77
C VAL A 30 -2.01 -1.66 -5.05
N VAL A 31 -2.08 -0.91 -3.96
CA VAL A 31 -3.33 -0.75 -3.20
C VAL A 31 -4.38 -0.04 -4.05
N ALA A 32 -4.02 1.07 -4.70
CA ALA A 32 -4.95 1.85 -5.53
C ALA A 32 -5.54 0.99 -6.66
N LYS A 33 -4.70 0.22 -7.34
CA LYS A 33 -5.15 -0.66 -8.44
C LYS A 33 -6.18 -1.67 -7.95
N ASN A 34 -5.94 -2.29 -6.80
CA ASN A 34 -6.87 -3.27 -6.24
C ASN A 34 -8.17 -2.62 -5.76
N LEU A 35 -8.09 -1.45 -5.13
CA LEU A 35 -9.29 -0.73 -4.69
C LEU A 35 -10.14 -0.25 -5.86
N LYS A 36 -9.50 0.20 -6.95
CA LYS A 36 -10.24 0.57 -8.18
C LYS A 36 -11.02 -0.60 -8.75
N LYS A 37 -10.46 -1.81 -8.71
CA LYS A 37 -11.18 -3.02 -9.14
C LYS A 37 -12.45 -3.25 -8.33
N LEU A 38 -12.45 -2.86 -7.06
CA LEU A 38 -13.60 -3.00 -6.16
C LEU A 38 -14.59 -1.83 -6.29
N GLY A 39 -14.30 -0.85 -7.12
CA GLY A 39 -15.19 0.28 -7.35
C GLY A 39 -14.86 1.53 -6.53
N PHE A 40 -13.74 1.55 -5.82
CA PHE A 40 -13.31 2.74 -5.09
C PHE A 40 -12.84 3.82 -6.04
N LYS A 41 -13.13 5.07 -5.68
CA LYS A 41 -12.47 6.25 -6.27
C LYS A 41 -11.19 6.50 -5.48
N CYS A 42 -10.07 6.54 -6.18
CA CYS A 42 -8.75 6.65 -5.56
C CYS A 42 -8.10 7.97 -5.93
N GLN A 43 -7.49 8.62 -4.95
CA GLN A 43 -6.69 9.81 -5.13
C GLN A 43 -5.32 9.60 -4.48
N VAL A 44 -4.27 9.59 -5.31
CA VAL A 44 -2.90 9.52 -4.83
C VAL A 44 -2.41 10.95 -4.60
N MET A 45 -1.90 11.22 -3.42
CA MET A 45 -1.41 12.53 -3.02
C MET A 45 0.06 12.45 -2.67
N GLU A 46 0.84 13.44 -3.09
CA GLU A 46 2.25 13.53 -2.75
C GLU A 46 2.47 14.75 -1.89
N PHE A 47 3.24 14.57 -0.83
CA PHE A 47 3.59 15.65 0.10
C PHE A 47 5.10 15.70 0.26
N GLN A 48 5.63 16.92 0.27
CA GLN A 48 7.05 17.12 0.48
C GLN A 48 7.29 18.48 1.14
N GLU A 49 7.95 18.47 2.29
CA GLU A 49 8.49 19.68 2.89
C GLU A 49 9.92 19.89 2.43
N LYS A 50 10.37 21.14 2.45
CA LYS A 50 11.74 21.49 2.10
C LYS A 50 12.72 20.68 2.96
N GLY A 51 13.67 20.00 2.32
CA GLY A 51 14.69 19.21 3.00
C GLY A 51 14.25 17.81 3.41
N THR A 52 13.02 17.39 3.05
CA THR A 52 12.52 16.04 3.35
C THR A 52 12.25 15.25 2.08
N ALA A 53 12.13 13.94 2.23
CA ALA A 53 11.73 13.06 1.13
C ALA A 53 10.25 13.25 0.79
N LYS A 54 9.91 13.01 -0.47
CA LYS A 54 8.53 13.03 -0.93
C LYS A 54 7.79 11.81 -0.38
N ILE A 55 6.59 12.03 0.16
CA ILE A 55 5.74 10.99 0.74
C ILE A 55 4.48 10.85 -0.10
N LYS A 56 4.13 9.62 -0.45
CA LYS A 56 2.87 9.30 -1.11
C LYS A 56 1.82 8.84 -0.11
N ASN A 57 0.61 9.32 -0.30
CA ASN A 57 -0.56 8.87 0.44
C ASN A 57 -1.68 8.53 -0.53
N LEU A 58 -2.58 7.65 -0.12
CA LEU A 58 -3.75 7.28 -0.89
C LEU A 58 -4.99 7.59 -0.08
N TYR A 59 -5.92 8.30 -0.70
CA TYR A 59 -7.29 8.43 -0.22
C TYR A 59 -8.21 7.69 -1.18
N ALA A 60 -9.01 6.78 -0.67
CA ALA A 60 -9.93 6.00 -1.47
C ALA A 60 -11.31 5.98 -0.82
N LYS A 61 -12.36 6.14 -1.61
CA LYS A 61 -13.73 6.21 -1.13
C LYS A 61 -14.65 5.41 -2.03
N ILE A 62 -15.59 4.70 -1.42
CA ILE A 62 -16.67 4.03 -2.11
C ILE A 62 -18.00 4.40 -1.44
N GLY A 63 -19.05 4.59 -2.26
CA GLY A 63 -20.36 4.96 -1.76
C GLY A 63 -20.51 6.45 -1.53
N LYS A 64 -21.76 6.85 -1.27
CA LYS A 64 -22.15 8.26 -1.13
C LYS A 64 -23.05 8.51 0.09
N SER A 65 -23.50 7.45 0.74
CA SER A 65 -24.44 7.54 1.85
C SER A 65 -23.71 7.59 3.19
N SER A 66 -24.40 8.06 4.19
CA SER A 66 -23.95 7.93 5.59
C SER A 66 -24.58 6.70 6.24
N PRO A 67 -24.00 6.15 7.29
CA PRO A 67 -22.77 6.61 7.95
C PRO A 67 -21.51 6.31 7.13
N ASN A 68 -20.44 7.01 7.48
CA ASN A 68 -19.12 6.83 6.87
C ASN A 68 -18.21 6.05 7.81
N PHE A 69 -17.59 4.99 7.29
CA PHE A 69 -16.60 4.20 8.03
C PHE A 69 -15.23 4.33 7.34
N CYS A 70 -14.21 4.62 8.11
CA CYS A 70 -12.87 4.84 7.57
C CYS A 70 -11.87 3.88 8.20
N PHE A 71 -11.10 3.21 7.33
CA PHE A 71 -9.89 2.48 7.72
C PHE A 71 -8.68 3.36 7.48
N ALA A 72 -7.76 3.39 8.43
CA ALA A 72 -6.47 4.04 8.27
C ALA A 72 -5.36 3.02 8.47
N GLY A 73 -4.41 3.00 7.57
CA GLY A 73 -3.29 2.08 7.63
C GLY A 73 -2.09 2.66 6.89
N HIS A 74 -1.00 1.91 6.83
CA HIS A 74 0.20 2.35 6.13
C HIS A 74 0.80 1.21 5.29
N THR A 75 1.54 1.57 4.26
CA THR A 75 2.19 0.63 3.33
C THR A 75 3.69 0.58 3.51
N ASP A 76 4.27 1.55 4.24
CA ASP A 76 5.70 1.55 4.48
C ASP A 76 6.08 0.55 5.57
N VAL A 77 7.33 0.13 5.52
CA VAL A 77 7.90 -0.83 6.46
C VAL A 77 9.20 -0.29 7.01
N VAL A 78 9.63 -0.86 8.14
CA VAL A 78 10.94 -0.57 8.72
C VAL A 78 12.02 -1.39 8.01
N PRO A 79 13.31 -1.03 8.13
CA PRO A 79 14.39 -1.86 7.60
C PRO A 79 14.31 -3.29 8.12
N VAL A 80 14.70 -4.25 7.27
CA VAL A 80 14.54 -5.68 7.58
C VAL A 80 15.52 -6.21 8.62
N GLY A 81 16.52 -5.44 9.01
CA GLY A 81 17.54 -5.86 9.94
C GLY A 81 18.57 -6.75 9.28
N ASP A 82 19.10 -7.73 10.04
CA ASP A 82 20.13 -8.63 9.54
C ASP A 82 19.52 -9.66 8.59
N LEU A 83 19.93 -9.63 7.33
CA LEU A 83 19.45 -10.59 6.32
C LEU A 83 19.78 -12.03 6.66
N LYS A 84 20.82 -12.28 7.45
CA LYS A 84 21.18 -13.64 7.88
C LYS A 84 20.15 -14.26 8.83
N SER A 85 19.36 -13.42 9.48
CA SER A 85 18.28 -13.87 10.38
C SER A 85 17.02 -14.29 9.65
N TRP A 86 16.94 -14.02 8.34
CA TRP A 86 15.79 -14.39 7.52
C TRP A 86 16.00 -15.75 6.87
N THR A 87 15.01 -16.64 6.94
CA THR A 87 15.03 -17.94 6.26
C THR A 87 14.62 -17.84 4.80
N VAL A 88 13.96 -16.74 4.43
CA VAL A 88 13.53 -16.42 3.05
C VAL A 88 13.85 -14.98 2.74
N ASN A 89 13.80 -14.59 1.48
CA ASN A 89 13.93 -13.18 1.10
C ASN A 89 12.78 -12.38 1.72
N PRO A 90 13.06 -11.38 2.58
CA PRO A 90 12.00 -10.60 3.22
C PRO A 90 11.06 -9.89 2.24
N PHE A 91 11.51 -9.62 1.02
CA PHE A 91 10.70 -9.00 -0.04
C PHE A 91 10.30 -10.01 -1.13
N GLY A 92 10.39 -11.30 -0.86
CA GLY A 92 10.09 -12.33 -1.83
C GLY A 92 8.61 -12.63 -2.03
N GLY A 93 7.78 -12.31 -1.06
CA GLY A 93 6.35 -12.60 -1.13
C GLY A 93 6.02 -14.08 -1.01
N LEU A 94 6.84 -14.83 -0.34
CA LEU A 94 6.68 -16.29 -0.17
C LEU A 94 5.78 -16.65 1.01
#